data_701a44d25dc9fb6ad8c63c9ceefd49d3
#
_entry.id   701a44d25dc9fb6ad8c63c9ceefd49d3
#
_cell.length_a   1.000
_cell.length_b   1.000
_cell.length_c   1.000
_cell.angle_alpha   90.00
_cell.angle_beta   90.00
_cell.angle_gamma   90.00
#
_symmetry.space_group_name_H-M   'P 1'
#
loop_
_entity.id
_entity.type
_entity.pdbx_description
1 polymer ?
#
loop_
_entity_poly.entity_id
_entity_poly.type
_entity_poly.pdbx_seq_one_letter_code
_entity_poly.pdbx_strand_id
1 'polypeptide(L)'
;MKDKSLTRVSVFLTSQIISLFGSAIVSYSIVWYITLKTSSTMALAISIVCTYMPQIVISMFSGTWGDKFNKKNLIIIGDTITGISTLILAILFINGFDSLYLLYGACALRSVGSGIQTPLEHAFLPLICPEEKLTKINGIYATASSAINILSPAMAGVLLNVMDFGHTLFIDCITALLAIIVLLKLKYKNTISSNKDTSTLSDFLEGVKYFKQHIFLGRLILFYLLFYFFMSAPAFLTPVLVNLKFSSSVNALAINEFVWSLGTMLGGILICSFKEFNKLKFMAISALLFGGFICLLGASNIFSIYILFMLCSGISLPLFNTSNTVLIQENVKKEMLGRVFANLH
;
A
#
# COMPACT_ATOMS: atom_id res chain seq x y z
N MET A 1 24.23 -4.27 25.26
CA MET A 1 23.06 -4.92 24.67
C MET A 1 22.24 -4.00 23.75
N LYS A 2 22.16 -2.68 24.03
CA LYS A 2 21.41 -1.69 23.21
C LYS A 2 21.85 -1.63 21.74
N ASP A 3 23.14 -1.77 21.43
CA ASP A 3 23.65 -1.67 20.05
C ASP A 3 23.22 -2.82 19.12
N LYS A 4 23.18 -4.05 19.65
CA LYS A 4 22.81 -5.23 18.83
C LYS A 4 21.34 -5.27 18.42
N SER A 5 20.43 -4.68 19.19
CA SER A 5 19.01 -4.61 18.82
C SER A 5 18.78 -3.60 17.71
N LEU A 6 19.42 -2.42 17.77
CA LEU A 6 19.31 -1.41 16.73
C LEU A 6 19.90 -1.88 15.41
N THR A 7 21.02 -2.60 15.43
CA THR A 7 21.59 -3.22 14.22
C THR A 7 20.61 -4.21 13.58
N ARG A 8 19.90 -5.03 14.40
CA ARG A 8 18.87 -5.96 13.87
C ARG A 8 17.70 -5.21 13.22
N VAL A 9 17.21 -4.16 13.89
CA VAL A 9 16.13 -3.31 13.34
C VAL A 9 16.57 -2.65 12.05
N SER A 10 17.78 -2.08 11.99
CA SER A 10 18.30 -1.45 10.76
C SER A 10 18.40 -2.45 9.61
N VAL A 11 18.94 -3.66 9.85
CA VAL A 11 19.02 -4.73 8.83
C VAL A 11 17.63 -5.10 8.33
N PHE A 12 16.66 -5.26 9.22
CA PHE A 12 15.29 -5.57 8.86
C PHE A 12 14.66 -4.45 8.02
N LEU A 13 14.70 -3.20 8.48
CA LEU A 13 14.13 -2.07 7.75
C LEU A 13 14.78 -1.89 6.38
N THR A 14 16.11 -2.01 6.29
CA THR A 14 16.81 -1.92 5.00
C THR A 14 16.33 -2.99 4.03
N SER A 15 16.17 -4.24 4.50
CA SER A 15 15.61 -5.32 3.69
C SER A 15 14.21 -4.97 3.18
N GLN A 16 13.31 -4.55 4.07
CA GLN A 16 11.92 -4.25 3.70
C GLN A 16 11.80 -3.03 2.76
N ILE A 17 12.58 -1.97 2.99
CA ILE A 17 12.61 -0.79 2.12
C ILE A 17 13.09 -1.14 0.71
N ILE A 18 14.13 -1.98 0.59
CA ILE A 18 14.66 -2.43 -0.71
C ILE A 18 13.59 -3.27 -1.46
N SER A 19 12.96 -4.23 -0.77
CA SER A 19 11.90 -5.07 -1.36
C SER A 19 10.70 -4.23 -1.79
N LEU A 20 10.21 -3.35 -0.91
CA LEU A 20 9.06 -2.48 -1.18
C LEU A 20 9.31 -1.57 -2.40
N PHE A 21 10.53 -1.02 -2.53
CA PHE A 21 10.86 -0.13 -3.64
C PHE A 21 10.78 -0.84 -4.99
N GLY A 22 11.41 -2.02 -5.13
CA GLY A 22 11.34 -2.78 -6.37
C GLY A 22 9.93 -3.23 -6.71
N SER A 23 9.20 -3.76 -5.72
CA SER A 23 7.83 -4.22 -5.90
C SER A 23 6.88 -3.08 -6.27
N ALA A 24 7.06 -1.88 -5.72
CA ALA A 24 6.26 -0.71 -6.09
C ALA A 24 6.51 -0.28 -7.54
N ILE A 25 7.78 -0.20 -7.99
CA ILE A 25 8.11 0.13 -9.38
C ILE A 25 7.45 -0.86 -10.35
N VAL A 26 7.58 -2.15 -10.09
CA VAL A 26 7.00 -3.18 -10.96
C VAL A 26 5.47 -3.15 -10.94
N SER A 27 4.85 -2.88 -9.79
CA SER A 27 3.39 -2.74 -9.70
C SER A 27 2.86 -1.60 -10.57
N TYR A 28 3.49 -0.42 -10.54
CA TYR A 28 3.16 0.68 -11.45
C TYR A 28 3.41 0.30 -12.91
N SER A 29 4.53 -0.36 -13.19
CA SER A 29 4.87 -0.79 -14.56
C SER A 29 3.84 -1.76 -15.14
N ILE A 30 3.33 -2.71 -14.35
CA ILE A 30 2.28 -3.65 -14.77
C ILE A 30 0.97 -2.91 -15.08
N VAL A 31 0.52 -2.03 -14.16
CA VAL A 31 -0.70 -1.24 -14.35
C VAL A 31 -0.62 -0.38 -15.61
N TRP A 32 0.51 0.29 -15.82
CA TRP A 32 0.69 1.15 -16.99
C TRP A 32 0.82 0.35 -18.28
N TYR A 33 1.52 -0.78 -18.26
CA TYR A 33 1.60 -1.67 -19.42
C TYR A 33 0.21 -2.15 -19.84
N ILE A 34 -0.62 -2.62 -18.90
CA ILE A 34 -2.01 -3.03 -19.18
C ILE A 34 -2.81 -1.84 -19.75
N THR A 35 -2.68 -0.67 -19.12
CA THR A 35 -3.42 0.54 -19.52
C THR A 35 -3.06 0.99 -20.94
N LEU A 36 -1.76 1.08 -21.22
CA LEU A 36 -1.27 1.56 -22.53
C LEU A 36 -1.55 0.55 -23.65
N LYS A 37 -1.45 -0.74 -23.36
CA LYS A 37 -1.66 -1.80 -24.35
C LYS A 37 -3.13 -2.02 -24.67
N THR A 38 -4.02 -1.93 -23.69
CA THR A 38 -5.42 -2.34 -23.86
C THR A 38 -6.40 -1.18 -23.88
N SER A 39 -6.09 -0.08 -23.20
CA SER A 39 -7.03 1.02 -22.90
C SER A 39 -8.35 0.54 -22.29
N SER A 40 -8.36 -0.67 -21.71
CA SER A 40 -9.54 -1.36 -21.21
C SER A 40 -9.67 -1.25 -19.70
N THR A 41 -10.76 -0.65 -19.25
CA THR A 41 -11.12 -0.60 -17.82
C THR A 41 -11.35 -2.01 -17.25
N MET A 42 -11.88 -2.93 -18.07
CA MET A 42 -12.10 -4.31 -17.64
C MET A 42 -10.78 -5.06 -17.42
N ALA A 43 -9.80 -4.90 -18.31
CA ALA A 43 -8.49 -5.50 -18.16
C ALA A 43 -7.79 -5.00 -16.87
N LEU A 44 -7.90 -3.71 -16.58
CA LEU A 44 -7.38 -3.12 -15.37
C LEU A 44 -8.13 -3.62 -14.13
N ALA A 45 -9.46 -3.70 -14.17
CA ALA A 45 -10.26 -4.22 -13.06
C ALA A 45 -9.90 -5.68 -12.70
N ILE A 46 -9.70 -6.54 -13.70
CA ILE A 46 -9.25 -7.92 -13.48
C ILE A 46 -7.86 -7.93 -12.82
N SER A 47 -6.93 -7.10 -13.28
CA SER A 47 -5.59 -7.04 -12.66
C SER A 47 -5.64 -6.60 -11.19
N ILE A 48 -6.54 -5.68 -10.85
CA ILE A 48 -6.78 -5.23 -9.46
C ILE A 48 -7.31 -6.37 -8.61
N VAL A 49 -8.31 -7.11 -9.11
CA VAL A 49 -8.85 -8.28 -8.39
C VAL A 49 -7.75 -9.33 -8.18
N CYS A 50 -6.93 -9.61 -9.21
CA CYS A 50 -5.80 -10.53 -9.10
C CYS A 50 -4.73 -10.05 -8.10
N THR A 51 -4.57 -8.72 -7.95
CA THR A 51 -3.59 -8.15 -7.03
C THR A 51 -4.07 -8.13 -5.58
N TYR A 52 -5.33 -7.84 -5.32
CA TYR A 52 -5.80 -7.63 -3.93
C TYR A 52 -6.54 -8.82 -3.35
N MET A 53 -7.32 -9.58 -4.15
CA MET A 53 -8.13 -10.68 -3.62
C MET A 53 -7.28 -11.81 -2.99
N PRO A 54 -6.22 -12.33 -3.64
CA PRO A 54 -5.37 -13.34 -3.02
C PRO A 54 -4.66 -12.80 -1.77
N GLN A 55 -4.23 -11.53 -1.78
CA GLN A 55 -3.58 -10.88 -0.63
C GLN A 55 -4.51 -10.87 0.59
N ILE A 56 -5.77 -10.45 0.41
CA ILE A 56 -6.76 -10.41 1.49
C ILE A 56 -6.99 -11.81 2.06
N VAL A 57 -7.20 -12.81 1.20
CA VAL A 57 -7.43 -14.19 1.64
C VAL A 57 -6.23 -14.74 2.41
N ILE A 58 -5.02 -14.58 1.89
CA ILE A 58 -3.80 -15.11 2.50
C ILE A 58 -3.46 -14.36 3.79
N SER A 59 -3.69 -13.05 3.86
CA SER A 59 -3.40 -12.25 5.05
C SER A 59 -4.19 -12.72 6.27
N MET A 60 -5.39 -13.26 6.08
CA MET A 60 -6.19 -13.84 7.17
C MET A 60 -5.50 -15.06 7.83
N PHE A 61 -4.71 -15.82 7.07
CA PHE A 61 -3.99 -17.00 7.55
C PHE A 61 -2.57 -16.68 8.03
N SER A 62 -1.97 -15.61 7.52
CA SER A 62 -0.57 -15.27 7.79
C SER A 62 -0.29 -15.01 9.28
N GLY A 63 -1.25 -14.46 10.02
CA GLY A 63 -1.16 -14.30 11.48
C GLY A 63 -0.97 -15.64 12.21
N THR A 64 -1.83 -16.62 11.88
CA THR A 64 -1.75 -17.96 12.48
C THR A 64 -0.49 -18.72 12.08
N TRP A 65 -0.01 -18.53 10.86
CA TRP A 65 1.28 -19.08 10.42
C TRP A 65 2.45 -18.42 11.16
N GLY A 66 2.38 -17.11 11.38
CA GLY A 66 3.38 -16.37 12.14
C GLY A 66 3.50 -16.80 13.59
N ASP A 67 2.45 -17.36 14.18
CA ASP A 67 2.49 -17.92 15.55
C ASP A 67 3.08 -19.34 15.57
N LYS A 68 2.87 -20.13 14.51
CA LYS A 68 3.37 -21.51 14.40
C LYS A 68 4.78 -21.62 13.83
N PHE A 69 5.15 -20.72 12.92
CA PHE A 69 6.41 -20.77 12.20
C PHE A 69 7.29 -19.55 12.50
N ASN A 70 8.53 -19.61 12.05
CA ASN A 70 9.45 -18.49 12.18
C ASN A 70 9.03 -17.33 11.26
N LYS A 71 8.60 -16.20 11.86
CA LYS A 71 8.15 -15.01 11.14
C LYS A 71 9.17 -14.52 10.10
N LYS A 72 10.48 -14.51 10.45
CA LYS A 72 11.55 -14.16 9.52
C LYS A 72 11.54 -15.04 8.26
N ASN A 73 11.41 -16.37 8.45
CA ASN A 73 11.42 -17.29 7.32
C ASN A 73 10.18 -17.15 6.45
N LEU A 74 9.01 -16.88 7.05
CA LEU A 74 7.79 -16.61 6.30
C LEU A 74 7.88 -15.31 5.48
N ILE A 75 8.51 -14.26 6.01
CA ILE A 75 8.78 -13.03 5.26
C ILE A 75 9.69 -13.33 4.05
N ILE A 76 10.76 -14.12 4.25
CA ILE A 76 11.65 -14.55 3.15
C ILE A 76 10.86 -15.36 2.09
N ILE A 77 9.96 -16.23 2.52
CA ILE A 77 9.10 -17.00 1.59
C ILE A 77 8.20 -16.05 0.79
N GLY A 78 7.60 -15.04 1.43
CA GLY A 78 6.80 -14.01 0.74
C GLY A 78 7.60 -13.27 -0.32
N ASP A 79 8.78 -12.73 0.04
CA ASP A 79 9.71 -12.10 -0.92
C ASP A 79 10.12 -13.05 -2.06
N THR A 80 10.36 -14.32 -1.73
CA THR A 80 10.77 -15.34 -2.72
C THR A 80 9.63 -15.62 -3.72
N ILE A 81 8.39 -15.78 -3.26
CA ILE A 81 7.23 -15.99 -4.12
C ILE A 81 7.06 -14.78 -5.05
N THR A 82 7.14 -13.56 -4.52
CA THR A 82 7.02 -12.33 -5.31
C THR A 82 8.13 -12.24 -6.34
N GLY A 83 9.39 -12.43 -5.94
CA GLY A 83 10.54 -12.35 -6.83
C GLY A 83 10.55 -13.42 -7.93
N ILE A 84 10.22 -14.69 -7.58
CA ILE A 84 10.16 -15.78 -8.57
C ILE A 84 9.00 -15.55 -9.56
N SER A 85 7.83 -15.14 -9.09
CA SER A 85 6.70 -14.86 -9.99
C SER A 85 7.01 -13.74 -10.98
N THR A 86 7.70 -12.70 -10.52
CA THR A 86 8.16 -11.61 -11.38
C THR A 86 9.25 -12.05 -12.34
N LEU A 87 10.18 -12.91 -11.91
CA LEU A 87 11.24 -13.46 -12.75
C LEU A 87 10.67 -14.32 -13.89
N ILE A 88 9.72 -15.20 -13.59
CA ILE A 88 9.05 -16.01 -14.61
C ILE A 88 8.35 -15.10 -15.62
N LEU A 89 7.63 -14.08 -15.15
CA LEU A 89 6.98 -13.10 -16.02
C LEU A 89 7.99 -12.38 -16.92
N ALA A 90 9.13 -11.92 -16.37
CA ALA A 90 10.17 -11.23 -17.09
C ALA A 90 10.73 -12.10 -18.23
N ILE A 91 11.07 -13.36 -17.93
CA ILE A 91 11.58 -14.32 -18.90
C ILE A 91 10.57 -14.58 -20.02
N LEU A 92 9.29 -14.77 -19.69
CA LEU A 92 8.24 -15.01 -20.69
C LEU A 92 8.10 -13.80 -21.62
N PHE A 93 8.06 -12.58 -21.08
CA PHE A 93 7.92 -11.36 -21.88
C PHE A 93 9.13 -11.12 -22.81
N ILE A 94 10.36 -11.35 -22.35
CA ILE A 94 11.56 -11.23 -23.18
C ILE A 94 11.56 -12.24 -24.33
N ASN A 95 11.00 -13.44 -24.10
CA ASN A 95 10.85 -14.46 -25.15
C ASN A 95 9.64 -14.23 -26.07
N GLY A 96 8.96 -13.10 -25.97
CA GLY A 96 7.84 -12.73 -26.84
C GLY A 96 6.47 -13.31 -26.43
N PHE A 97 6.38 -13.95 -25.27
CA PHE A 97 5.07 -14.39 -24.72
C PHE A 97 4.37 -13.24 -24.03
N ASP A 98 3.70 -12.41 -24.80
CA ASP A 98 3.07 -11.17 -24.40
C ASP A 98 1.55 -11.39 -24.25
N SER A 99 1.13 -11.92 -23.11
CA SER A 99 -0.26 -12.21 -22.80
C SER A 99 -0.74 -11.55 -21.51
N LEU A 100 -1.95 -10.96 -21.53
CA LEU A 100 -2.62 -10.43 -20.34
C LEU A 100 -2.87 -11.48 -19.26
N TYR A 101 -3.13 -12.72 -19.66
CA TYR A 101 -3.34 -13.82 -18.69
C TYR A 101 -2.09 -14.12 -17.88
N LEU A 102 -0.89 -13.96 -18.47
CA LEU A 102 0.37 -14.08 -17.74
C LEU A 102 0.54 -12.99 -16.72
N LEU A 103 0.15 -11.74 -17.07
CA LEU A 103 0.15 -10.61 -16.14
C LEU A 103 -0.80 -10.85 -14.97
N TYR A 104 -2.03 -11.30 -15.22
CA TYR A 104 -3.00 -11.62 -14.17
C TYR A 104 -2.51 -12.73 -13.25
N GLY A 105 -1.93 -13.78 -13.82
CA GLY A 105 -1.33 -14.89 -13.05
C GLY A 105 -0.16 -14.41 -12.18
N ALA A 106 0.71 -13.59 -12.73
CA ALA A 106 1.82 -13.01 -11.97
C ALA A 106 1.33 -12.05 -10.86
N CYS A 107 0.34 -11.20 -11.13
CA CYS A 107 -0.30 -10.37 -10.10
C CYS A 107 -0.86 -11.22 -8.95
N ALA A 108 -1.55 -12.32 -9.26
CA ALA A 108 -2.12 -13.19 -8.24
C ALA A 108 -1.03 -13.89 -7.40
N LEU A 109 0.04 -14.39 -8.03
CA LEU A 109 1.16 -15.01 -7.32
C LEU A 109 1.92 -14.01 -6.45
N ARG A 110 2.22 -12.81 -6.97
CA ARG A 110 2.81 -11.71 -6.20
C ARG A 110 1.95 -11.33 -4.99
N SER A 111 0.65 -11.29 -5.20
CA SER A 111 -0.36 -11.01 -4.18
C SER A 111 -0.35 -12.04 -3.04
N VAL A 112 -0.16 -13.33 -3.34
CA VAL A 112 0.05 -14.37 -2.31
C VAL A 112 1.30 -14.06 -1.47
N GLY A 113 2.42 -13.72 -2.10
CA GLY A 113 3.66 -13.31 -1.41
C GLY A 113 3.44 -12.13 -0.47
N SER A 114 2.80 -11.07 -0.96
CA SER A 114 2.47 -9.86 -0.17
C SER A 114 1.50 -10.16 0.97
N GLY A 115 0.53 -11.06 0.77
CA GLY A 115 -0.43 -11.49 1.79
C GLY A 115 0.23 -12.24 2.96
N ILE A 116 1.32 -12.96 2.70
CA ILE A 116 2.15 -13.57 3.75
C ILE A 116 2.99 -12.48 4.43
N GLN A 117 3.67 -11.66 3.67
CA GLN A 117 4.72 -10.74 4.12
C GLN A 117 4.17 -9.60 4.97
N THR A 118 3.19 -8.84 4.47
CA THR A 118 2.74 -7.56 5.07
C THR A 118 2.29 -7.69 6.52
N PRO A 119 1.41 -8.64 6.92
CA PRO A 119 1.02 -8.76 8.33
C PRO A 119 2.18 -9.21 9.22
N LEU A 120 3.09 -10.03 8.68
CA LEU A 120 4.23 -10.55 9.44
C LEU A 120 5.31 -9.50 9.66
N GLU A 121 5.51 -8.55 8.76
CA GLU A 121 6.39 -7.40 8.94
C GLU A 121 5.97 -6.58 10.16
N HIS A 122 4.69 -6.24 10.23
CA HIS A 122 4.14 -5.50 11.37
C HIS A 122 4.22 -6.28 12.68
N ALA A 123 4.05 -7.60 12.64
CA ALA A 123 4.16 -8.48 13.80
C ALA A 123 5.62 -8.78 14.20
N PHE A 124 6.58 -8.68 13.29
CA PHE A 124 7.99 -9.00 13.55
C PHE A 124 8.77 -7.82 14.12
N LEU A 125 8.44 -6.60 13.69
CA LEU A 125 9.15 -5.38 14.12
C LEU A 125 9.16 -5.20 15.65
N PRO A 126 8.03 -5.34 16.39
CA PRO A 126 8.03 -5.25 17.85
C PRO A 126 8.90 -6.29 18.55
N LEU A 127 9.11 -7.46 17.93
CA LEU A 127 9.93 -8.54 18.53
C LEU A 127 11.44 -8.26 18.52
N ILE A 128 11.89 -7.40 17.59
CA ILE A 128 13.32 -7.07 17.44
C ILE A 128 13.65 -5.65 17.90
N CYS A 129 12.64 -4.81 18.11
CA CYS A 129 12.75 -3.40 18.49
C CYS A 129 12.47 -3.20 20.00
N PRO A 130 13.28 -2.43 20.73
CA PRO A 130 12.92 -1.99 22.07
C PRO A 130 11.66 -1.12 22.07
N GLU A 131 10.75 -1.32 23.02
CA GLU A 131 9.47 -0.60 23.11
C GLU A 131 9.64 0.92 23.07
N GLU A 132 10.64 1.44 23.78
CA GLU A 132 10.95 2.88 23.83
C GLU A 132 11.24 3.50 22.44
N LYS A 133 11.64 2.69 21.45
CA LYS A 133 12.04 3.13 20.12
C LYS A 133 11.05 2.75 19.02
N LEU A 134 10.05 1.96 19.37
CA LEU A 134 9.11 1.41 18.39
C LEU A 134 8.37 2.51 17.61
N THR A 135 7.90 3.55 18.29
CA THR A 135 7.24 4.71 17.66
C THR A 135 8.15 5.41 16.66
N LYS A 136 9.43 5.65 17.04
CA LYS A 136 10.41 6.30 16.16
C LYS A 136 10.71 5.44 14.94
N ILE A 137 10.87 4.14 15.13
CA ILE A 137 11.19 3.18 14.06
C ILE A 137 10.02 3.05 13.08
N ASN A 138 8.78 2.95 13.57
CA ASN A 138 7.59 2.97 12.73
C ASN A 138 7.47 4.29 11.95
N GLY A 139 7.82 5.42 12.56
CA GLY A 139 7.87 6.71 11.87
C GLY A 139 8.90 6.73 10.74
N ILE A 140 10.09 6.17 10.94
CA ILE A 140 11.12 6.04 9.88
C ILE A 140 10.60 5.16 8.73
N TYR A 141 9.99 4.01 9.06
CA TYR A 141 9.42 3.11 8.05
C TYR A 141 8.29 3.77 7.25
N ALA A 142 7.37 4.45 7.92
CA ALA A 142 6.29 5.19 7.27
C ALA A 142 6.81 6.32 6.36
N THR A 143 7.84 7.04 6.79
CA THR A 143 8.49 8.09 5.96
C THR A 143 9.14 7.48 4.73
N ALA A 144 9.87 6.37 4.89
CA ALA A 144 10.51 5.67 3.77
C ALA A 144 9.45 5.13 2.78
N SER A 145 8.36 4.52 3.28
CA SER A 145 7.25 4.03 2.44
C SER A 145 6.58 5.18 1.67
N SER A 146 6.39 6.34 2.30
CA SER A 146 5.85 7.52 1.63
C SER A 146 6.78 8.04 0.54
N ALA A 147 8.08 8.07 0.79
CA ALA A 147 9.08 8.45 -0.23
C ALA A 147 9.07 7.47 -1.41
N ILE A 148 8.96 6.16 -1.14
CA ILE A 148 8.84 5.12 -2.17
C ILE A 148 7.59 5.34 -3.02
N ASN A 149 6.44 5.61 -2.41
CA ASN A 149 5.20 5.88 -3.14
C ASN A 149 5.27 7.11 -4.06
N ILE A 150 6.11 8.09 -3.72
CA ILE A 150 6.36 9.26 -4.58
C ILE A 150 7.36 8.94 -5.70
N LEU A 151 8.43 8.22 -5.38
CA LEU A 151 9.53 7.97 -6.31
C LEU A 151 9.24 6.82 -7.29
N SER A 152 8.51 5.79 -6.86
CA SER A 152 8.28 4.58 -7.67
C SER A 152 7.54 4.86 -8.98
N PRO A 153 6.47 5.69 -9.05
CA PRO A 153 5.86 6.05 -10.32
C PRO A 153 6.84 6.75 -11.26
N ALA A 154 7.63 7.71 -10.74
CA ALA A 154 8.62 8.42 -11.53
C ALA A 154 9.69 7.47 -12.09
N MET A 155 10.19 6.56 -11.25
CA MET A 155 11.16 5.54 -11.67
C MET A 155 10.56 4.56 -12.67
N ALA A 156 9.33 4.08 -12.46
CA ALA A 156 8.62 3.23 -13.41
C ALA A 156 8.49 3.93 -14.78
N GLY A 157 8.17 5.24 -14.77
CA GLY A 157 8.09 6.05 -15.97
C GLY A 157 9.41 6.14 -16.73
N VAL A 158 10.51 6.43 -16.03
CA VAL A 158 11.84 6.49 -16.63
C VAL A 158 12.21 5.13 -17.21
N LEU A 159 12.05 4.05 -16.47
CA LEU A 159 12.44 2.71 -16.89
C LEU A 159 11.65 2.21 -18.11
N LEU A 160 10.33 2.41 -18.15
CA LEU A 160 9.50 2.05 -19.30
C LEU A 160 9.79 2.90 -20.56
N ASN A 161 10.41 4.08 -20.42
CA ASN A 161 10.85 4.87 -21.57
C ASN A 161 12.24 4.45 -22.09
N VAL A 162 13.10 3.88 -21.21
CA VAL A 162 14.49 3.54 -21.55
C VAL A 162 14.65 2.07 -21.94
N MET A 163 13.81 1.19 -21.39
CA MET A 163 13.90 -0.25 -21.62
C MET A 163 12.52 -0.89 -21.79
N ASP A 164 12.49 -2.06 -22.43
CA ASP A 164 11.25 -2.82 -22.60
C ASP A 164 10.67 -3.27 -21.26
N PHE A 165 9.35 -3.46 -21.24
CA PHE A 165 8.61 -3.88 -20.06
C PHE A 165 9.20 -5.14 -19.40
N GLY A 166 9.56 -6.17 -20.19
CA GLY A 166 10.17 -7.40 -19.69
C GLY A 166 11.47 -7.16 -18.92
N HIS A 167 12.32 -6.23 -19.36
CA HIS A 167 13.55 -5.87 -18.68
C HIS A 167 13.30 -5.06 -17.41
N THR A 168 12.27 -4.21 -17.38
CA THR A 168 11.89 -3.44 -16.19
C THR A 168 11.53 -4.36 -15.01
N LEU A 169 10.97 -5.54 -15.27
CA LEU A 169 10.60 -6.51 -14.23
C LEU A 169 11.80 -7.05 -13.44
N PHE A 170 13.02 -7.07 -14.00
CA PHE A 170 14.22 -7.53 -13.28
C PHE A 170 14.57 -6.69 -12.07
N ILE A 171 14.08 -5.46 -11.99
CA ILE A 171 14.31 -4.60 -10.82
C ILE A 171 13.76 -5.23 -9.57
N ASP A 172 12.51 -5.75 -9.62
CA ASP A 172 11.90 -6.45 -8.48
C ASP A 172 12.67 -7.73 -8.13
N CYS A 173 13.15 -8.48 -9.16
CA CYS A 173 13.95 -9.68 -8.93
C CYS A 173 15.27 -9.36 -8.20
N ILE A 174 15.95 -8.30 -8.62
CA ILE A 174 17.21 -7.87 -8.01
C ILE A 174 16.97 -7.34 -6.60
N THR A 175 15.97 -6.50 -6.39
CA THR A 175 15.66 -5.93 -5.08
C THR A 175 15.15 -7.00 -4.11
N ALA A 176 14.32 -7.95 -4.54
CA ALA A 176 13.88 -9.08 -3.74
C ALA A 176 15.09 -9.95 -3.32
N LEU A 177 15.99 -10.26 -4.25
CA LEU A 177 17.22 -11.03 -3.94
C LEU A 177 18.09 -10.28 -2.92
N LEU A 178 18.30 -8.99 -3.11
CA LEU A 178 19.07 -8.15 -2.17
C LEU A 178 18.41 -8.11 -0.79
N ALA A 179 17.09 -7.94 -0.75
CA ALA A 179 16.31 -7.93 0.48
C ALA A 179 16.45 -9.26 1.24
N ILE A 180 16.33 -10.38 0.54
CA ILE A 180 16.51 -11.73 1.12
C ILE A 180 17.93 -11.88 1.66
N ILE A 181 18.97 -11.51 0.89
CA ILE A 181 20.37 -11.60 1.34
C ILE A 181 20.61 -10.77 2.61
N VAL A 182 20.06 -9.56 2.65
CA VAL A 182 20.14 -8.68 3.83
C VAL A 182 19.42 -9.31 5.02
N LEU A 183 18.20 -9.84 4.81
CA LEU A 183 17.40 -10.45 5.86
C LEU A 183 18.00 -11.76 6.39
N LEU A 184 18.69 -12.53 5.55
CA LEU A 184 19.41 -13.74 5.97
C LEU A 184 20.50 -13.44 7.00
N LYS A 185 21.17 -12.28 6.92
CA LYS A 185 22.19 -11.84 7.90
C LYS A 185 21.58 -11.55 9.28
N LEU A 186 20.27 -11.36 9.38
CA LEU A 186 19.59 -11.12 10.65
C LEU A 186 19.57 -12.40 11.51
N LYS A 187 20.39 -12.42 12.57
CA LYS A 187 20.38 -13.49 13.57
C LYS A 187 19.22 -13.27 14.54
N TYR A 188 18.14 -14.02 14.36
CA TYR A 188 16.96 -14.02 15.24
C TYR A 188 16.70 -15.44 15.74
N LYS A 189 16.65 -15.61 17.06
CA LYS A 189 16.29 -16.89 17.69
C LYS A 189 14.78 -16.84 17.94
N ASN A 190 14.06 -17.72 17.29
CA ASN A 190 12.60 -17.78 17.42
C ASN A 190 12.22 -18.18 18.84
N THR A 191 11.51 -17.33 19.54
CA THR A 191 10.75 -17.70 20.75
C THR A 191 9.34 -17.97 20.29
N ILE A 192 9.04 -19.23 19.97
CA ILE A 192 7.68 -19.68 19.69
C ILE A 192 6.92 -19.51 21.01
N SER A 193 6.03 -18.53 21.06
CA SER A 193 5.11 -18.36 22.17
C SER A 193 3.96 -19.35 22.01
N SER A 194 4.00 -20.43 22.78
CA SER A 194 3.03 -21.52 22.68
C SER A 194 1.69 -21.26 23.39
N ASN A 195 1.31 -19.99 23.58
CA ASN A 195 0.04 -19.70 24.25
C ASN A 195 -0.56 -18.38 23.78
N LYS A 196 -1.49 -18.50 22.83
CA LYS A 196 -2.77 -17.74 22.78
C LYS A 196 -3.64 -18.34 21.68
N ASP A 197 -4.57 -19.19 22.08
CA ASP A 197 -5.77 -19.53 21.29
C ASP A 197 -6.75 -18.33 21.27
N THR A 198 -6.27 -17.17 20.81
CA THR A 198 -7.17 -16.08 20.45
C THR A 198 -7.36 -16.17 18.93
N SER A 199 -8.51 -16.68 18.52
CA SER A 199 -8.83 -16.70 17.10
C SER A 199 -8.94 -15.25 16.61
N THR A 200 -8.19 -14.90 15.59
CA THR A 200 -8.23 -13.60 14.89
C THR A 200 -9.67 -13.20 14.53
N LEU A 201 -10.51 -14.20 14.31
CA LEU A 201 -11.94 -14.02 14.04
C LEU A 201 -12.71 -13.50 15.25
N SER A 202 -12.37 -13.92 16.48
CA SER A 202 -13.04 -13.43 17.70
C SER A 202 -12.69 -11.97 17.97
N ASP A 203 -11.45 -11.57 17.75
CA ASP A 203 -11.00 -10.17 17.90
C ASP A 203 -11.65 -9.24 16.86
N PHE A 204 -11.80 -9.72 15.62
CA PHE A 204 -12.55 -9.02 14.57
C PHE A 204 -14.03 -8.84 14.96
N LEU A 205 -14.70 -9.93 15.36
CA LEU A 205 -16.11 -9.88 15.76
C LEU A 205 -16.33 -8.99 16.99
N GLU A 206 -15.39 -8.96 17.91
CA GLU A 206 -15.46 -8.08 19.10
C GLU A 206 -15.34 -6.61 18.69
N GLY A 207 -14.47 -6.27 17.75
CA GLY A 207 -14.40 -4.94 17.14
C GLY A 207 -15.73 -4.53 16.49
N VAL A 208 -16.32 -5.41 15.66
CA VAL A 208 -17.63 -5.16 15.03
C VAL A 208 -18.74 -4.99 16.06
N LYS A 209 -18.75 -5.79 17.15
CA LYS A 209 -19.70 -5.66 18.25
C LYS A 209 -19.55 -4.31 18.98
N TYR A 210 -18.32 -3.85 19.17
CA TYR A 210 -18.04 -2.56 19.79
C TYR A 210 -18.62 -1.39 18.98
N PHE A 211 -18.54 -1.43 17.64
CA PHE A 211 -19.14 -0.41 16.78
C PHE A 211 -20.67 -0.37 16.87
N LYS A 212 -21.31 -1.55 16.97
CA LYS A 212 -22.78 -1.63 17.14
C LYS A 212 -23.25 -1.05 18.46
N GLN A 213 -22.42 -1.07 19.50
CA GLN A 213 -22.74 -0.51 20.80
C GLN A 213 -22.53 1.02 20.87
N HIS A 214 -21.72 1.60 19.99
CA HIS A 214 -21.38 3.02 19.95
C HIS A 214 -21.83 3.66 18.64
N ILE A 215 -23.07 4.18 18.61
CA ILE A 215 -23.74 4.72 17.42
C ILE A 215 -22.89 5.76 16.69
N PHE A 216 -22.22 6.66 17.41
CA PHE A 216 -21.34 7.67 16.81
C PHE A 216 -20.18 7.04 16.04
N LEU A 217 -19.48 6.09 16.65
CA LEU A 217 -18.36 5.37 16.02
C LEU A 217 -18.84 4.53 14.84
N GLY A 218 -19.97 3.86 14.96
CA GLY A 218 -20.55 3.10 13.86
C GLY A 218 -20.88 3.98 12.65
N ARG A 219 -21.43 5.18 12.85
CA ARG A 219 -21.70 6.16 11.78
C ARG A 219 -20.39 6.72 11.18
N LEU A 220 -19.39 7.00 12.01
CA LEU A 220 -18.08 7.49 11.56
C LEU A 220 -17.39 6.46 10.65
N ILE A 221 -17.39 5.20 11.05
CA ILE A 221 -16.81 4.10 10.28
C ILE A 221 -17.59 3.84 9.00
N LEU A 222 -18.91 3.86 9.05
CA LEU A 222 -19.74 3.73 7.85
C LEU A 222 -19.43 4.83 6.85
N PHE A 223 -19.29 6.09 7.31
CA PHE A 223 -18.91 7.21 6.46
C PHE A 223 -17.51 7.02 5.85
N TYR A 224 -16.56 6.54 6.63
CA TYR A 224 -15.22 6.20 6.17
C TYR A 224 -15.22 5.12 5.10
N LEU A 225 -15.94 4.02 5.32
CA LEU A 225 -16.09 2.93 4.36
C LEU A 225 -16.77 3.38 3.06
N LEU A 226 -17.84 4.17 3.15
CA LEU A 226 -18.52 4.73 1.99
C LEU A 226 -17.60 5.68 1.20
N PHE A 227 -16.83 6.52 1.89
CA PHE A 227 -15.86 7.40 1.23
C PHE A 227 -14.84 6.59 0.42
N TYR A 228 -14.23 5.55 1.01
CA TYR A 228 -13.27 4.69 0.31
C TYR A 228 -13.91 3.84 -0.79
N PHE A 229 -15.14 3.40 -0.59
CA PHE A 229 -15.90 2.70 -1.64
C PHE A 229 -16.08 3.58 -2.87
N PHE A 230 -16.54 4.83 -2.71
CA PHE A 230 -16.68 5.76 -3.83
C PHE A 230 -15.33 6.26 -4.37
N MET A 231 -14.30 6.36 -3.55
CA MET A 231 -12.94 6.72 -3.97
C MET A 231 -12.28 5.62 -4.81
N SER A 232 -12.63 4.36 -4.61
CA SER A 232 -11.97 3.25 -5.30
C SER A 232 -12.08 3.36 -6.83
N ALA A 233 -13.25 3.71 -7.36
CA ALA A 233 -13.45 3.85 -8.80
C ALA A 233 -12.54 4.93 -9.44
N PRO A 234 -12.48 6.19 -8.97
CA PRO A 234 -11.51 7.16 -9.48
C PRO A 234 -10.06 6.72 -9.33
N ALA A 235 -9.69 6.15 -8.19
CA ALA A 235 -8.32 5.73 -7.94
C ALA A 235 -7.81 4.74 -9.00
N PHE A 236 -8.65 3.82 -9.45
CA PHE A 236 -8.28 2.82 -10.44
C PHE A 236 -8.54 3.25 -11.89
N LEU A 237 -9.46 4.17 -12.13
CA LEU A 237 -9.82 4.59 -13.48
C LEU A 237 -8.99 5.78 -14.01
N THR A 238 -8.31 6.53 -13.16
CA THR A 238 -7.48 7.67 -13.57
C THR A 238 -6.40 7.30 -14.60
N PRO A 239 -5.65 6.19 -14.53
CA PRO A 239 -4.69 5.83 -15.56
C PRO A 239 -5.35 5.62 -16.94
N VAL A 240 -6.51 4.96 -16.97
CA VAL A 240 -7.27 4.74 -18.21
C VAL A 240 -7.81 6.07 -18.75
N LEU A 241 -8.33 6.94 -17.89
CA LEU A 241 -8.82 8.25 -18.27
C LEU A 241 -7.71 9.11 -18.88
N VAL A 242 -6.53 9.14 -18.27
CA VAL A 242 -5.35 9.86 -18.79
C VAL A 242 -4.98 9.32 -20.16
N ASN A 243 -4.92 8.00 -20.32
CA ASN A 243 -4.55 7.33 -21.55
C ASN A 243 -5.53 7.63 -22.68
N LEU A 244 -6.85 7.56 -22.41
CA LEU A 244 -7.88 7.77 -23.44
C LEU A 244 -8.11 9.23 -23.79
N LYS A 245 -8.00 10.15 -22.81
CA LYS A 245 -8.44 11.54 -22.97
C LYS A 245 -7.32 12.50 -23.34
N PHE A 246 -6.11 12.25 -22.87
CA PHE A 246 -5.02 13.23 -22.99
C PHE A 246 -3.84 12.71 -23.79
N SER A 247 -3.24 11.59 -23.41
CA SER A 247 -2.06 11.04 -24.09
C SER A 247 -1.81 9.60 -23.70
N SER A 248 -1.63 8.75 -24.71
CA SER A 248 -1.18 7.35 -24.53
C SER A 248 0.34 7.30 -24.28
N SER A 249 0.82 7.98 -23.25
CA SER A 249 2.24 8.04 -22.94
C SER A 249 2.53 7.69 -21.47
N VAL A 250 3.64 7.02 -21.26
CA VAL A 250 4.16 6.70 -19.92
C VAL A 250 4.38 7.99 -19.10
N ASN A 251 4.84 9.06 -19.75
CA ASN A 251 5.12 10.34 -19.08
C ASN A 251 3.84 10.98 -18.52
N ALA A 252 2.70 10.91 -19.24
CA ALA A 252 1.44 11.45 -18.74
C ALA A 252 0.96 10.67 -17.49
N LEU A 253 1.11 9.35 -17.49
CA LEU A 253 0.81 8.50 -16.34
C LEU A 253 1.75 8.79 -15.16
N ALA A 254 3.05 8.94 -15.43
CA ALA A 254 4.03 9.28 -14.40
C ALA A 254 3.76 10.66 -13.75
N ILE A 255 3.43 11.67 -14.56
CA ILE A 255 3.07 13.01 -14.07
C ILE A 255 1.80 12.93 -13.20
N ASN A 256 0.80 12.17 -13.64
CA ASN A 256 -0.44 11.98 -12.89
C ASN A 256 -0.16 11.45 -11.47
N GLU A 257 0.60 10.36 -11.34
CA GLU A 257 0.92 9.73 -10.06
C GLU A 257 1.85 10.61 -9.20
N PHE A 258 2.83 11.27 -9.83
CA PHE A 258 3.73 12.18 -9.14
C PHE A 258 2.95 13.36 -8.51
N VAL A 259 2.06 13.98 -9.28
CA VAL A 259 1.27 15.12 -8.80
C VAL A 259 0.28 14.71 -7.71
N TRP A 260 -0.33 13.51 -7.83
CA TRP A 260 -1.14 12.94 -6.76
C TRP A 260 -0.33 12.78 -5.47
N SER A 261 0.85 12.18 -5.55
CA SER A 261 1.74 11.95 -4.40
C SER A 261 2.22 13.28 -3.79
N LEU A 262 2.54 14.27 -4.64
CA LEU A 262 2.89 15.63 -4.19
C LEU A 262 1.71 16.28 -3.45
N GLY A 263 0.49 16.13 -3.97
CA GLY A 263 -0.73 16.61 -3.32
C GLY A 263 -0.92 15.99 -1.94
N THR A 264 -0.77 14.67 -1.80
CA THR A 264 -0.90 13.99 -0.51
C THR A 264 0.18 14.44 0.48
N MET A 265 1.41 14.66 0.03
CA MET A 265 2.48 15.19 0.86
C MET A 265 2.16 16.61 1.36
N LEU A 266 1.73 17.50 0.47
CA LEU A 266 1.33 18.88 0.82
C LEU A 266 0.14 18.90 1.77
N GLY A 267 -0.85 18.03 1.57
CA GLY A 267 -2.00 17.86 2.47
C GLY A 267 -1.59 17.40 3.87
N GLY A 268 -0.62 16.47 3.94
CA GLY A 268 -0.03 16.02 5.22
C GLY A 268 0.70 17.15 5.97
N ILE A 269 1.44 17.99 5.25
CA ILE A 269 2.10 19.18 5.85
C ILE A 269 1.04 20.20 6.29
N LEU A 270 0.03 20.42 5.46
CA LEU A 270 -1.03 21.38 5.74
C LEU A 270 -1.79 21.03 7.03
N ILE A 271 -2.16 19.78 7.25
CA ILE A 271 -2.90 19.36 8.46
C ILE A 271 -2.06 19.60 9.73
N CYS A 272 -0.74 19.44 9.67
CA CYS A 272 0.16 19.70 10.80
C CYS A 272 0.21 21.20 11.19
N SER A 273 -0.18 22.10 10.29
CA SER A 273 -0.19 23.54 10.55
C SER A 273 -1.38 24.01 11.38
N PHE A 274 -2.44 23.19 11.46
CA PHE A 274 -3.64 23.48 12.24
C PHE A 274 -3.48 23.00 13.69
N LYS A 275 -3.40 23.92 14.66
CA LYS A 275 -3.26 23.58 16.08
C LYS A 275 -4.58 23.10 16.70
N GLU A 276 -5.68 23.78 16.38
CA GLU A 276 -7.02 23.44 16.86
C GLU A 276 -8.02 23.55 15.70
N PHE A 277 -8.77 22.49 15.45
CA PHE A 277 -9.82 22.45 14.42
C PHE A 277 -10.95 21.49 14.81
N ASN A 278 -12.15 21.80 14.34
CA ASN A 278 -13.29 20.88 14.50
C ASN A 278 -13.12 19.71 13.52
N LYS A 279 -12.64 18.57 14.03
CA LYS A 279 -12.25 17.39 13.28
C LYS A 279 -13.39 16.85 12.42
N LEU A 280 -14.64 16.87 12.94
CA LEU A 280 -15.79 16.40 12.18
C LEU A 280 -16.12 17.31 10.99
N LYS A 281 -16.09 18.63 11.19
CA LYS A 281 -16.28 19.60 10.09
C LYS A 281 -15.16 19.50 9.07
N PHE A 282 -13.92 19.37 9.53
CA PHE A 282 -12.74 19.23 8.66
C PHE A 282 -12.81 17.98 7.81
N MET A 283 -13.19 16.85 8.39
CA MET A 283 -13.40 15.59 7.70
C MET A 283 -14.51 15.72 6.63
N ALA A 284 -15.65 16.33 6.97
CA ALA A 284 -16.75 16.52 6.02
C ALA A 284 -16.37 17.46 4.87
N ILE A 285 -15.71 18.59 5.16
CA ILE A 285 -15.24 19.54 4.14
C ILE A 285 -14.21 18.87 3.22
N SER A 286 -13.25 18.13 3.79
CA SER A 286 -12.23 17.43 3.01
C SER A 286 -12.83 16.37 2.08
N ALA A 287 -13.86 15.64 2.53
CA ALA A 287 -14.58 14.69 1.71
C ALA A 287 -15.34 15.37 0.55
N LEU A 288 -15.99 16.50 0.82
CA LEU A 288 -16.69 17.30 -0.20
C LEU A 288 -15.72 17.90 -1.23
N LEU A 289 -14.59 18.44 -0.76
CA LEU A 289 -13.54 18.97 -1.65
C LEU A 289 -12.95 17.87 -2.51
N PHE A 290 -12.64 16.72 -1.92
CA PHE A 290 -12.15 15.56 -2.65
C PHE A 290 -13.13 15.15 -3.76
N GLY A 291 -14.40 14.91 -3.41
CA GLY A 291 -15.43 14.53 -4.38
C GLY A 291 -15.64 15.57 -5.46
N GLY A 292 -15.67 16.88 -5.09
CA GLY A 292 -15.79 17.99 -6.03
C GLY A 292 -14.62 18.04 -7.02
N PHE A 293 -13.38 17.92 -6.56
CA PHE A 293 -12.21 17.90 -7.43
C PHE A 293 -12.17 16.66 -8.34
N ILE A 294 -12.60 15.48 -7.86
CA ILE A 294 -12.73 14.29 -8.71
C ILE A 294 -13.76 14.50 -9.82
N CYS A 295 -14.90 15.11 -9.54
CA CYS A 295 -15.89 15.45 -10.57
C CYS A 295 -15.33 16.44 -11.60
N LEU A 296 -14.63 17.49 -11.15
CA LEU A 296 -13.99 18.47 -12.03
C LEU A 296 -12.86 17.86 -12.86
N LEU A 297 -12.09 16.94 -12.27
CA LEU A 297 -11.05 16.17 -12.95
C LEU A 297 -11.65 15.34 -14.09
N GLY A 298 -12.75 14.62 -13.85
CA GLY A 298 -13.47 13.85 -14.88
C GLY A 298 -14.04 14.72 -16.01
N ALA A 299 -14.49 15.94 -15.69
CA ALA A 299 -15.02 16.90 -16.66
C ALA A 299 -13.93 17.63 -17.47
N SER A 300 -12.67 17.65 -16.98
CA SER A 300 -11.57 18.41 -17.61
C SER A 300 -11.18 17.83 -18.96
N ASN A 301 -11.02 18.70 -19.96
CA ASN A 301 -10.53 18.35 -21.32
C ASN A 301 -9.10 18.83 -21.58
N ILE A 302 -8.52 19.60 -20.67
CA ILE A 302 -7.16 20.15 -20.75
C ILE A 302 -6.30 19.48 -19.70
N PHE A 303 -5.18 18.86 -20.09
CA PHE A 303 -4.31 18.10 -19.20
C PHE A 303 -3.79 18.93 -18.01
N SER A 304 -3.40 20.18 -18.23
CA SER A 304 -2.92 21.06 -17.15
C SER A 304 -4.00 21.35 -16.10
N ILE A 305 -5.26 21.52 -16.50
CA ILE A 305 -6.39 21.71 -15.58
C ILE A 305 -6.69 20.42 -14.83
N TYR A 306 -6.64 19.28 -15.53
CA TYR A 306 -6.77 17.95 -14.95
C TYR A 306 -5.73 17.74 -13.84
N ILE A 307 -4.45 18.01 -14.12
CA ILE A 307 -3.34 17.89 -13.16
C ILE A 307 -3.52 18.81 -11.94
N LEU A 308 -4.04 20.04 -12.14
CA LEU A 308 -4.35 20.92 -11.03
C LEU A 308 -5.42 20.33 -10.10
N PHE A 309 -6.50 19.78 -10.66
CA PHE A 309 -7.53 19.11 -9.85
C PHE A 309 -7.03 17.83 -9.21
N MET A 310 -6.11 17.10 -9.85
CA MET A 310 -5.43 15.95 -9.27
C MET A 310 -4.60 16.34 -8.04
N LEU A 311 -3.86 17.45 -8.11
CA LEU A 311 -3.13 18.01 -6.96
C LEU A 311 -4.08 18.37 -5.81
N CYS A 312 -5.16 19.08 -6.10
CA CYS A 312 -6.13 19.53 -5.09
C CYS A 312 -6.86 18.33 -4.43
N SER A 313 -7.21 17.31 -5.20
CA SER A 313 -7.79 16.09 -4.65
C SER A 313 -6.79 15.34 -3.77
N GLY A 314 -5.51 15.26 -4.18
CA GLY A 314 -4.43 14.70 -3.39
C GLY A 314 -4.26 15.40 -2.03
N ILE A 315 -4.30 16.74 -2.00
CA ILE A 315 -4.24 17.53 -0.76
C ILE A 315 -5.40 17.19 0.18
N SER A 316 -6.58 16.95 -0.34
CA SER A 316 -7.79 16.71 0.46
C SER A 316 -7.76 15.37 1.21
N LEU A 317 -7.09 14.35 0.68
CA LEU A 317 -7.10 13.00 1.25
C LEU A 317 -6.46 12.89 2.64
N PRO A 318 -5.25 13.42 2.90
CA PRO A 318 -4.64 13.40 4.23
C PRO A 318 -5.45 14.18 5.27
N LEU A 319 -6.10 15.27 4.86
CA LEU A 319 -6.98 16.06 5.74
C LEU A 319 -8.15 15.21 6.23
N PHE A 320 -8.75 14.43 5.33
CA PHE A 320 -9.80 13.47 5.65
C PHE A 320 -9.30 12.37 6.58
N ASN A 321 -8.21 11.68 6.20
CA ASN A 321 -7.67 10.53 6.93
C ASN A 321 -7.21 10.88 8.34
N THR A 322 -6.47 11.97 8.49
CA THR A 322 -5.97 12.40 9.80
C THR A 322 -7.14 12.79 10.71
N SER A 323 -8.13 13.54 10.18
CA SER A 323 -9.32 13.91 10.95
C SER A 323 -10.10 12.68 11.43
N ASN A 324 -10.28 11.67 10.57
CA ASN A 324 -10.94 10.40 10.91
C ASN A 324 -10.15 9.63 11.98
N THR A 325 -8.83 9.48 11.78
CA THR A 325 -7.97 8.77 12.72
C THR A 325 -8.01 9.39 14.11
N VAL A 326 -7.92 10.73 14.20
CA VAL A 326 -7.97 11.44 15.50
C VAL A 326 -9.35 11.31 16.14
N LEU A 327 -10.45 11.40 15.37
CA LEU A 327 -11.80 11.18 15.90
C LEU A 327 -11.97 9.77 16.49
N ILE A 328 -11.41 8.75 15.83
CA ILE A 328 -11.42 7.38 16.36
C ILE A 328 -10.59 7.30 17.65
N GLN A 329 -9.39 7.84 17.66
CA GLN A 329 -8.50 7.81 18.83
C GLN A 329 -9.09 8.50 20.06
N GLU A 330 -9.84 9.58 19.87
CA GLU A 330 -10.49 10.31 20.96
C GLU A 330 -11.76 9.64 21.51
N ASN A 331 -12.47 8.86 20.67
CA ASN A 331 -13.76 8.27 21.02
C ASN A 331 -13.70 6.77 21.33
N VAL A 332 -12.54 6.12 21.14
CA VAL A 332 -12.33 4.70 21.40
C VAL A 332 -11.47 4.52 22.65
N LYS A 333 -11.86 3.58 23.53
CA LYS A 333 -11.04 3.20 24.69
C LYS A 333 -9.68 2.67 24.22
N LYS A 334 -8.60 3.04 24.92
CA LYS A 334 -7.20 2.68 24.56
C LYS A 334 -7.00 1.18 24.34
N GLU A 335 -7.69 0.36 25.13
CA GLU A 335 -7.64 -1.11 25.09
C GLU A 335 -8.25 -1.69 23.79
N MET A 336 -9.20 -0.97 23.19
CA MET A 336 -9.92 -1.40 21.99
C MET A 336 -9.35 -0.77 20.70
N LEU A 337 -8.46 0.24 20.80
CA LEU A 337 -7.91 0.94 19.63
C LEU A 337 -7.26 -0.02 18.62
N GLY A 338 -6.47 -0.98 19.10
CA GLY A 338 -5.83 -1.96 18.22
C GLY A 338 -6.83 -2.80 17.42
N ARG A 339 -7.91 -3.27 18.07
CA ARG A 339 -8.98 -4.06 17.42
C ARG A 339 -9.80 -3.21 16.44
N VAL A 340 -10.06 -1.96 16.80
CA VAL A 340 -10.78 -1.00 15.95
C VAL A 340 -9.97 -0.68 14.70
N PHE A 341 -8.67 -0.39 14.82
CA PHE A 341 -7.82 -0.12 13.66
C PHE A 341 -7.58 -1.36 12.80
N ALA A 342 -7.47 -2.56 13.39
CA ALA A 342 -7.37 -3.80 12.62
C ALA A 342 -8.61 -4.09 11.74
N ASN A 343 -9.77 -3.54 12.10
CA ASN A 343 -11.00 -3.65 11.29
C ASN A 343 -11.11 -2.57 10.19
N LEU A 344 -10.23 -1.57 10.18
CA LEU A 344 -10.25 -0.45 9.22
C LEU A 344 -9.19 -0.60 8.12
N HIS A 345 -8.18 -1.41 8.35
CA HIS A 345 -7.09 -1.75 7.42
C HIS A 345 -7.22 -3.17 6.89
#